data_5cf7e2dd08599592e79539b90ddd2c3d
#
_entry.id   5cf7e2dd08599592e79539b90ddd2c3d
#
_cell.length_a   1.000
_cell.length_b   1.000
_cell.length_c   1.000
_cell.angle_alpha   90.00
_cell.angle_beta   90.00
_cell.angle_gamma   90.00
#
_symmetry.space_group_name_H-M   'P 1'
#
loop_
_entity.id
_entity.type
_entity.pdbx_description
1 polymer ?
#
loop_
_entity_poly.entity_id
_entity_poly.type
_entity_poly.pdbx_seq_one_letter_code
_entity_poly.pdbx_strand_id
1 'polypeptide(L)'
;SYGNNFVKTMLRLGKERDELGVIFDQIGTPTYAKDLARVILKIIPKLDNNDIEVFHFSNEGVCSWFDFAKAIFDIAKLNVKVNPIETNQYPTPAERPSYSLLNKSKIKNKFEIEIPYWRDSLIHCLQKMG
;
A
#
# COMPACT_ATOMS: atom_id res chain seq x y z
N SER A 1 -0.24 -4.72 9.40
CA SER A 1 -0.35 -4.92 7.97
C SER A 1 0.92 -4.52 7.24
N TYR A 2 1.08 -5.01 6.04
CA TYR A 2 2.26 -4.77 5.22
C TYR A 2 2.52 -3.28 4.99
N GLY A 3 1.49 -2.53 4.63
CA GLY A 3 1.61 -1.10 4.39
C GLY A 3 1.99 -0.33 5.65
N ASN A 4 1.43 -0.68 6.79
CA ASN A 4 1.73 -0.01 8.05
C ASN A 4 3.17 -0.22 8.50
N ASN A 5 3.73 -1.40 8.29
CA ASN A 5 5.13 -1.67 8.64
C ASN A 5 6.09 -0.81 7.83
N PHE A 6 5.84 -0.67 6.54
CA PHE A 6 6.64 0.19 5.68
C PHE A 6 6.54 1.65 6.12
N VAL A 7 5.33 2.13 6.41
CA VAL A 7 5.12 3.51 6.87
C VAL A 7 5.89 3.78 8.16
N LYS A 8 5.78 2.89 9.14
CA LYS A 8 6.50 3.04 10.41
C LYS A 8 8.02 3.06 10.21
N THR A 9 8.52 2.18 9.35
CA THR A 9 9.95 2.12 9.05
C THR A 9 10.42 3.41 8.39
N MET A 10 9.66 3.93 7.41
CA MET A 10 10.02 5.17 6.74
C MET A 10 9.99 6.37 7.68
N LEU A 11 8.99 6.46 8.55
CA LEU A 11 8.92 7.54 9.54
C LEU A 11 10.12 7.52 10.48
N ARG A 12 10.52 6.34 10.93
CA ARG A 12 11.70 6.18 11.79
C ARG A 12 12.97 6.60 11.05
N LEU A 13 13.17 6.08 9.86
CA LEU A 13 14.37 6.39 9.07
C LEU A 13 14.42 7.85 8.65
N GLY A 14 13.27 8.46 8.36
CA GLY A 14 13.20 9.86 7.99
C GLY A 14 13.59 10.82 9.11
N LYS A 15 13.45 10.39 10.36
CA LYS A 15 13.91 11.17 11.52
C LYS A 15 15.40 11.00 11.78
N GLU A 16 15.97 9.89 11.34
CA GLU A 16 17.38 9.54 11.61
C GLU A 16 18.31 9.90 10.45
N ARG A 17 17.79 10.02 9.22
CA ARG A 17 18.59 10.18 8.02
C ARG A 17 18.07 11.31 7.15
N ASP A 18 19.00 11.97 6.45
CA ASP A 18 18.67 13.03 5.50
C ASP A 18 18.45 12.49 4.09
N GLU A 19 18.87 11.26 3.84
CA GLU A 19 18.86 10.66 2.51
C GLU A 19 18.63 9.15 2.59
N LEU A 20 17.80 8.61 1.70
CA LEU A 20 17.48 7.20 1.61
C LEU A 20 17.40 6.74 0.17
N GLY A 21 17.87 5.51 -0.10
CA GLY A 21 17.63 4.84 -1.38
C GLY A 21 16.42 3.94 -1.28
N VAL A 22 15.49 4.04 -2.24
CA VAL A 22 14.29 3.21 -2.25
C VAL A 22 14.04 2.66 -3.65
N ILE A 23 13.68 1.39 -3.73
CA ILE A 23 13.44 0.69 -5.00
C ILE A 23 12.30 1.34 -5.78
N PHE A 24 12.54 1.63 -7.07
CA PHE A 24 11.55 2.26 -7.93
C PHE A 24 10.97 1.34 -9.01
N ASP A 25 11.61 0.20 -9.29
CA ASP A 25 11.23 -0.70 -10.37
C ASP A 25 10.31 -1.84 -9.94
N GLN A 26 9.76 -1.77 -8.74
CA GLN A 26 8.69 -2.64 -8.27
C GLN A 26 7.44 -1.80 -8.04
N ILE A 27 6.38 -2.13 -8.75
CA ILE A 27 5.14 -1.36 -8.75
C ILE A 27 4.00 -2.24 -8.28
N GLY A 28 3.17 -1.69 -7.42
CA GLY A 28 2.00 -2.37 -6.90
C GLY A 28 1.06 -1.38 -6.24
N THR A 29 0.17 -1.87 -5.40
CA THR A 29 -0.72 -1.01 -4.64
C THR A 29 -0.62 -1.36 -3.16
N PRO A 30 -0.41 -0.37 -2.28
CA PRO A 30 -0.48 -0.61 -0.84
C PRO A 30 -1.88 -1.10 -0.45
N THR A 31 -1.95 -1.96 0.57
CA THR A 31 -3.23 -2.40 1.13
C THR A 31 -3.24 -2.02 2.60
N TYR A 32 -4.25 -1.25 3.00
CA TYR A 32 -4.40 -0.82 4.39
C TYR A 32 -5.38 -1.75 5.10
N ALA A 33 -4.93 -2.30 6.24
CA ALA A 33 -5.71 -3.26 7.01
C ALA A 33 -7.08 -2.71 7.41
N LYS A 34 -7.16 -1.42 7.71
CA LYS A 34 -8.41 -0.76 8.09
C LYS A 34 -9.42 -0.75 6.94
N ASP A 35 -8.96 -0.46 5.72
CA ASP A 35 -9.83 -0.47 4.54
C ASP A 35 -10.30 -1.89 4.23
N LEU A 36 -9.39 -2.86 4.32
CA LEU A 36 -9.74 -4.27 4.14
C LEU A 36 -10.79 -4.71 5.17
N ALA A 37 -10.59 -4.37 6.44
CA ALA A 37 -11.54 -4.72 7.50
C ALA A 37 -12.91 -4.11 7.25
N ARG A 38 -12.97 -2.85 6.80
CA ARG A 38 -14.23 -2.19 6.46
C ARG A 38 -14.96 -2.92 5.34
N VAL A 39 -14.23 -3.33 4.31
CA VAL A 39 -14.79 -4.07 3.18
C VAL A 39 -15.32 -5.43 3.65
N ILE A 40 -14.56 -6.17 4.46
CA ILE A 40 -14.99 -7.46 5.01
C ILE A 40 -16.31 -7.30 5.78
N LEU A 41 -16.42 -6.29 6.63
CA LEU A 41 -17.63 -6.04 7.39
C LEU A 41 -18.83 -5.73 6.50
N LYS A 42 -18.61 -5.13 5.34
CA LYS A 42 -19.70 -4.85 4.39
C LYS A 42 -20.14 -6.08 3.61
N ILE A 43 -19.23 -6.99 3.30
CA ILE A 43 -19.56 -8.15 2.47
C ILE A 43 -20.08 -9.35 3.25
N ILE A 44 -19.68 -9.54 4.51
CA ILE A 44 -20.09 -10.68 5.31
C ILE A 44 -21.61 -10.90 5.31
N PRO A 45 -22.45 -9.86 5.55
CA PRO A 45 -23.90 -10.05 5.55
C PRO A 45 -24.49 -10.40 4.18
N LYS A 46 -23.72 -10.20 3.12
CA LYS A 46 -24.18 -10.39 1.73
C LYS A 46 -23.64 -11.68 1.10
N LEU A 47 -22.86 -12.46 1.86
CA LEU A 47 -22.28 -13.68 1.33
C LEU A 47 -23.34 -14.78 1.19
N ASP A 48 -23.30 -15.43 0.02
CA ASP A 48 -24.06 -16.65 -0.22
C ASP A 48 -23.11 -17.84 -0.07
N ASN A 49 -23.34 -18.66 0.92
CA ASN A 49 -22.38 -19.66 1.39
C ASN A 49 -22.36 -20.97 0.62
N ASN A 50 -22.97 -21.05 -0.54
CA ASN A 50 -23.08 -22.30 -1.26
C ASN A 50 -21.81 -22.70 -2.01
N ASP A 51 -20.97 -21.72 -2.38
CA ASP A 51 -19.77 -21.95 -3.16
C ASP A 51 -18.58 -21.17 -2.61
N ILE A 52 -17.38 -21.69 -2.88
CA ILE A 52 -16.14 -20.97 -2.57
C ILE A 52 -15.89 -19.93 -3.67
N GLU A 53 -15.79 -18.67 -3.27
CA GLU A 53 -15.44 -17.59 -4.17
C GLU A 53 -14.17 -16.89 -3.71
N VAL A 54 -13.34 -16.48 -4.68
CA VAL A 54 -12.10 -15.76 -4.41
C VAL A 54 -12.27 -14.31 -4.87
N PHE A 55 -11.99 -13.38 -3.96
CA PHE A 55 -11.99 -11.96 -4.25
C PHE A 55 -10.60 -11.37 -4.00
N HIS A 56 -10.23 -10.40 -4.80
CA HIS A 56 -8.99 -9.66 -4.62
C HIS A 56 -9.28 -8.29 -4.06
N PHE A 57 -8.45 -7.85 -3.12
CA PHE A 57 -8.56 -6.52 -2.54
C PHE A 57 -7.19 -5.88 -2.37
N SER A 58 -7.10 -4.64 -2.82
CA SER A 58 -6.05 -3.68 -2.46
C SER A 58 -6.66 -2.29 -2.62
N ASN A 59 -5.98 -1.26 -2.12
CA ASN A 59 -6.43 0.11 -2.36
C ASN A 59 -6.36 0.44 -3.85
N GLU A 60 -7.01 1.51 -4.28
CA GLU A 60 -6.98 1.94 -5.67
C GLU A 60 -5.66 2.64 -6.01
N GLY A 61 -5.29 2.56 -7.30
CA GLY A 61 -4.09 3.21 -7.81
C GLY A 61 -2.86 2.33 -7.69
N VAL A 62 -1.75 2.84 -8.18
CA VAL A 62 -0.48 2.13 -8.19
C VAL A 62 0.64 3.07 -7.79
N CYS A 63 1.70 2.51 -7.19
CA CYS A 63 2.91 3.26 -6.93
C CYS A 63 4.10 2.30 -6.79
N SER A 64 5.30 2.83 -7.01
CA SER A 64 6.52 2.12 -6.63
C SER A 64 6.78 2.31 -5.14
N TRP A 65 7.70 1.54 -4.59
CA TRP A 65 8.18 1.78 -3.21
C TRP A 65 8.77 3.18 -3.08
N PHE A 66 9.47 3.65 -4.11
CA PHE A 66 10.00 5.00 -4.18
C PHE A 66 8.89 6.06 -4.05
N ASP A 67 7.83 5.92 -4.85
CA ASP A 67 6.70 6.86 -4.80
C ASP A 67 6.03 6.84 -3.43
N PHE A 68 5.89 5.66 -2.84
CA PHE A 68 5.27 5.49 -1.53
C PHE A 68 6.11 6.20 -0.45
N ALA A 69 7.43 5.99 -0.46
CA ALA A 69 8.33 6.66 0.49
C ALA A 69 8.28 8.18 0.34
N LYS A 70 8.29 8.70 -0.89
CA LYS A 70 8.17 10.14 -1.13
C LYS A 70 6.87 10.70 -0.60
N ALA A 71 5.76 10.01 -0.82
CA ALA A 71 4.46 10.45 -0.31
C ALA A 71 4.44 10.47 1.22
N ILE A 72 5.03 9.47 1.88
CA ILE A 72 5.12 9.43 3.34
C ILE A 72 5.87 10.67 3.86
N PHE A 73 7.03 10.98 3.30
CA PHE A 73 7.82 12.11 3.75
C PHE A 73 7.15 13.45 3.46
N ASP A 74 6.51 13.59 2.30
CA ASP A 74 5.77 14.81 1.95
C ASP A 74 4.63 15.07 2.93
N ILE A 75 3.82 14.05 3.20
CA ILE A 75 2.65 14.18 4.08
C ILE A 75 3.10 14.38 5.53
N ALA A 76 4.12 13.67 5.98
CA ALA A 76 4.65 13.80 7.35
C ALA A 76 5.53 15.04 7.51
N LYS A 77 5.81 15.77 6.45
CA LYS A 77 6.64 16.98 6.45
C LYS A 77 8.05 16.72 6.96
N LEU A 78 8.62 15.59 6.55
CA LEU A 78 10.01 15.24 6.83
C LEU A 78 10.86 15.56 5.62
N ASN A 79 11.97 16.26 5.85
CA ASN A 79 12.86 16.67 4.78
C ASN A 79 13.91 15.58 4.54
N VAL A 80 13.55 14.63 3.69
CA VAL A 80 14.42 13.49 3.35
C VAL A 80 14.56 13.42 1.83
N LYS A 81 15.80 13.33 1.37
CA LYS A 81 16.06 13.09 -0.05
C LYS A 81 15.92 11.60 -0.35
N VAL A 82 14.96 11.23 -1.18
CA VAL A 82 14.75 9.85 -1.60
C VAL A 82 15.38 9.64 -2.96
N ASN A 83 16.31 8.68 -3.03
CA ASN A 83 16.99 8.32 -4.27
C ASN A 83 16.39 7.07 -4.85
N PRO A 84 16.00 7.06 -6.14
CA PRO A 84 15.49 5.83 -6.76
C PRO A 84 16.65 4.85 -6.98
N ILE A 85 16.44 3.60 -6.58
CA ILE A 85 17.41 2.53 -6.83
C ILE A 85 16.72 1.37 -7.53
N GLU A 86 17.47 0.61 -8.32
CA GLU A 86 16.96 -0.58 -8.99
C GLU A 86 17.03 -1.79 -8.07
N THR A 87 16.16 -2.76 -8.30
CA THR A 87 16.12 -4.00 -7.50
C THR A 87 17.46 -4.71 -7.49
N ASN A 88 18.18 -4.73 -8.60
CA ASN A 88 19.48 -5.37 -8.69
C ASN A 88 20.58 -4.68 -7.86
N GLN A 89 20.36 -3.43 -7.47
CA GLN A 89 21.28 -2.68 -6.60
C GLN A 89 21.05 -2.98 -5.11
N TYR A 90 19.94 -3.65 -4.80
CA TYR A 90 19.57 -3.98 -3.43
C TYR A 90 19.26 -5.48 -3.36
N PRO A 91 20.26 -6.33 -3.03
CA PRO A 91 20.03 -7.77 -2.99
C PRO A 91 18.94 -8.15 -2.00
N THR A 92 17.96 -8.89 -2.46
CA THR A 92 16.91 -9.45 -1.60
C THR A 92 16.94 -10.97 -1.74
N PRO A 93 16.62 -11.71 -0.65
CA PRO A 93 16.66 -13.17 -0.70
C PRO A 93 15.55 -13.79 -1.56
N ALA A 94 14.54 -13.01 -1.97
CA ALA A 94 13.43 -13.50 -2.78
C ALA A 94 13.21 -12.57 -3.98
N GLU A 95 12.99 -13.17 -5.15
CA GLU A 95 12.56 -12.42 -6.31
C GLU A 95 11.15 -11.90 -6.11
N ARG A 96 10.93 -10.64 -6.48
CA ARG A 96 9.60 -10.04 -6.50
C ARG A 96 9.29 -9.60 -7.91
N PRO A 97 8.03 -9.75 -8.35
CA PRO A 97 7.66 -9.25 -9.68
C PRO A 97 7.84 -7.74 -9.74
N SER A 98 8.30 -7.26 -10.90
CA SER A 98 8.48 -5.82 -11.12
C SER A 98 7.14 -5.08 -11.19
N TYR A 99 6.06 -5.79 -11.45
CA TYR A 99 4.73 -5.23 -11.60
C TYR A 99 3.71 -6.19 -11.00
N SER A 100 2.95 -5.72 -10.04
CA SER A 100 1.95 -6.54 -9.36
C SER A 100 0.68 -5.73 -9.13
N LEU A 101 -0.38 -6.08 -9.84
CA LEU A 101 -1.71 -5.48 -9.69
C LEU A 101 -2.75 -6.54 -9.49
N LEU A 102 -3.77 -6.22 -8.69
CA LEU A 102 -4.93 -7.06 -8.46
C LEU A 102 -6.14 -6.49 -9.21
N ASN A 103 -6.87 -7.37 -9.88
CA ASN A 103 -8.15 -6.98 -10.49
C ASN A 103 -9.23 -7.03 -9.43
N LYS A 104 -9.78 -5.87 -9.10
CA LYS A 104 -10.80 -5.71 -8.06
C LYS A 104 -12.22 -5.59 -8.61
N SER A 105 -12.39 -5.74 -9.92
CA SER A 105 -13.71 -5.59 -10.55
C SER A 105 -14.75 -6.53 -9.95
N LYS A 106 -14.36 -7.76 -9.64
CA LYS A 106 -15.29 -8.76 -9.09
C LYS A 106 -15.89 -8.31 -7.76
N ILE A 107 -15.03 -7.88 -6.82
CA ILE A 107 -15.51 -7.45 -5.49
C ILE A 107 -16.31 -6.15 -5.58
N LYS A 108 -15.87 -5.21 -6.42
CA LYS A 108 -16.59 -3.95 -6.61
C LYS A 108 -17.97 -4.17 -7.19
N ASN A 109 -18.06 -4.99 -8.24
CA ASN A 109 -19.32 -5.18 -8.96
C ASN A 109 -20.31 -6.00 -8.15
N LYS A 110 -19.85 -7.04 -7.45
CA LYS A 110 -20.74 -7.91 -6.68
C LYS A 110 -21.31 -7.22 -5.46
N PHE A 111 -20.53 -6.39 -4.77
CA PHE A 111 -20.91 -5.79 -3.49
C PHE A 111 -21.10 -4.27 -3.55
N GLU A 112 -20.91 -3.67 -4.71
CA GLU A 112 -21.05 -2.21 -4.91
C GLU A 112 -20.17 -1.42 -3.93
N ILE A 113 -18.89 -1.82 -3.85
CA ILE A 113 -17.94 -1.25 -2.90
C ILE A 113 -17.11 -0.17 -3.57
N GLU A 114 -16.94 0.95 -2.88
CA GLU A 114 -15.95 1.96 -3.21
C GLU A 114 -14.67 1.67 -2.44
N ILE A 115 -13.54 1.71 -3.16
CA ILE A 115 -12.23 1.45 -2.58
C ILE A 115 -11.43 2.74 -2.61
N PRO A 116 -10.90 3.21 -1.46
CA PRO A 116 -10.13 4.45 -1.43
C PRO A 116 -8.84 4.38 -2.24
N TYR A 117 -8.46 5.50 -2.82
CA TYR A 117 -7.16 5.66 -3.45
C TYR A 117 -6.05 5.55 -2.37
N TRP A 118 -4.95 4.89 -2.72
CA TRP A 118 -3.91 4.55 -1.76
C TRP A 118 -3.34 5.76 -1.01
N ARG A 119 -3.19 6.90 -1.70
CA ARG A 119 -2.61 8.09 -1.09
C ARG A 119 -3.55 8.74 -0.09
N ASP A 120 -4.85 8.70 -0.34
CA ASP A 120 -5.85 9.20 0.59
C ASP A 120 -5.86 8.37 1.88
N SER A 121 -5.78 7.05 1.76
CA SER A 121 -5.67 6.17 2.93
C SER A 121 -4.36 6.37 3.68
N LEU A 122 -3.27 6.67 2.97
CA LEU A 122 -2.00 7.01 3.60
C LEU A 122 -2.13 8.26 4.46
N ILE A 123 -2.81 9.30 3.97
CA ILE A 123 -3.05 10.52 4.74
C ILE A 123 -3.79 10.19 6.04
N HIS A 124 -4.85 9.40 5.97
CA HIS A 124 -5.58 8.98 7.17
C HIS A 124 -4.72 8.18 8.13
N CYS A 125 -3.91 7.28 7.61
CA CYS A 125 -2.99 6.46 8.40
C CYS A 125 -2.01 7.34 9.19
N LEU A 126 -1.40 8.32 8.52
CA LEU A 126 -0.43 9.21 9.13
C LEU A 126 -1.07 10.14 10.18
N GLN A 127 -2.29 10.59 9.93
CA GLN A 127 -3.03 11.41 10.90
C GLN A 127 -3.27 10.67 12.21
N LYS A 128 -3.53 9.38 12.14
CA LYS A 128 -3.76 8.56 13.35
C LYS A 128 -2.48 8.20 14.08
N MET A 129 -1.36 8.17 13.40
CA MET A 129 -0.08 7.84 13.98
C MET A 129 0.60 9.07 14.62
N GLY A 130 0.22 10.24 14.16
CA GLY A 130 0.76 11.50 14.66
C GLY A 130 0.02 12.03 15.88
#